data_8c96fe1c72093b618943d1ef05d4e5aa
#
_entry.id   8c96fe1c72093b618943d1ef05d4e5aa
#
_cell.length_a   1.000
_cell.length_b   1.000
_cell.length_c   1.000
_cell.angle_alpha   90.00
_cell.angle_beta   90.00
_cell.angle_gamma   90.00
#
_symmetry.space_group_name_H-M   'P 1'
#
loop_
_entity.id
_entity.type
_entity.pdbx_description
1 polymer ?
#
loop_
_entity_poly.entity_id
_entity_poly.type
_entity_poly.pdbx_seq_one_letter_code
_entity_poly.pdbx_strand_id
1 'polypeptide(L)'
;GLCYLGTTIYQPQTIIDVLHLPRLVMPVATITLGWPAGAVPLSDRLPATAFVHHEHYVQPTPESIDRDYGPREALEENRRFCEINHTETLAQIFTDIRYTREACEAMSQTLLDALRRQGFLAD
;
A
#
# COMPACT_ATOMS: atom_id res chain seq x y z
N GLY A 1 10.48 -14.77 10.85
CA GLY A 1 9.52 -14.10 9.97
C GLY A 1 9.80 -12.61 9.85
N LEU A 2 9.33 -12.01 8.76
CA LEU A 2 9.48 -10.59 8.46
C LEU A 2 8.16 -10.09 7.88
N CYS A 3 7.70 -8.92 8.33
CA CYS A 3 6.52 -8.27 7.79
C CYS A 3 6.78 -6.77 7.60
N TYR A 4 6.52 -6.28 6.40
CA TYR A 4 6.56 -4.85 6.06
C TYR A 4 5.21 -4.21 6.37
N LEU A 5 5.25 -3.05 7.02
CA LEU A 5 4.10 -2.23 7.34
C LEU A 5 4.24 -0.88 6.63
N GLY A 6 3.55 -0.73 5.50
CA GLY A 6 3.58 0.50 4.69
C GLY A 6 2.75 1.64 5.27
N THR A 7 1.83 1.36 6.19
CA THR A 7 0.96 2.35 6.82
C THR A 7 1.66 3.31 7.79
N THR A 8 2.95 3.12 8.02
CA THR A 8 3.81 4.01 8.85
C THR A 8 3.67 5.48 8.47
N ILE A 9 3.57 5.78 7.17
CA ILE A 9 3.46 7.15 6.66
C ILE A 9 2.06 7.77 6.80
N TYR A 10 1.05 7.04 7.28
CA TYR A 10 -0.31 7.57 7.44
C TYR A 10 -0.44 8.42 8.72
N GLN A 11 0.38 8.13 9.73
CA GLN A 11 0.43 8.86 11.00
C GLN A 11 1.89 9.12 11.40
N PRO A 12 2.69 9.78 10.55
CA PRO A 12 4.13 9.88 10.78
C PRO A 12 4.45 10.71 12.02
N GLN A 13 3.65 11.72 12.34
CA GLN A 13 3.88 12.56 13.53
C GLN A 13 3.83 11.75 14.83
N THR A 14 2.87 10.82 14.94
CA THR A 14 2.77 9.95 16.12
C THR A 14 4.06 9.14 16.35
N ILE A 15 4.63 8.62 15.28
CA ILE A 15 5.88 7.84 15.34
C ILE A 15 7.07 8.74 15.67
N ILE A 16 7.13 9.93 15.07
CA ILE A 16 8.15 10.94 15.38
C ILE A 16 8.15 11.28 16.86
N ASP A 17 6.98 11.53 17.43
CA ASP A 17 6.82 11.92 18.82
C ASP A 17 7.19 10.77 19.78
N VAL A 18 6.71 9.55 19.51
CA VAL A 18 7.01 8.36 20.34
C VAL A 18 8.50 8.00 20.33
N LEU A 19 9.13 8.11 19.17
CA LEU A 19 10.56 7.79 19.01
C LEU A 19 11.48 8.98 19.25
N HIS A 20 10.94 10.16 19.56
CA HIS A 20 11.69 11.41 19.73
C HIS A 20 12.66 11.67 18.55
N LEU A 21 12.15 11.50 17.33
CA LEU A 21 13.00 11.64 16.15
C LEU A 21 13.47 13.09 15.98
N PRO A 22 14.77 13.32 15.72
CA PRO A 22 15.27 14.66 15.53
C PRO A 22 14.80 15.25 14.17
N ARG A 23 15.01 16.55 14.00
CA ARG A 23 14.75 17.24 12.72
C ARG A 23 15.47 16.51 11.57
N LEU A 24 14.88 16.55 10.40
CA LEU A 24 15.37 15.91 9.16
C LEU A 24 15.42 14.38 9.24
N VAL A 25 14.61 13.77 10.11
CA VAL A 25 14.40 12.32 10.17
C VAL A 25 12.92 12.02 10.05
N MET A 26 12.57 11.14 9.11
CA MET A 26 11.17 10.72 8.87
C MET A 26 11.04 9.19 8.94
N PRO A 27 9.99 8.67 9.58
CA PRO A 27 9.66 7.26 9.49
C PRO A 27 9.06 6.98 8.09
N VAL A 28 9.63 6.04 7.35
CA VAL A 28 9.17 5.68 6.00
C VAL A 28 8.38 4.37 6.00
N ALA A 29 8.89 3.37 6.70
CA ALA A 29 8.28 2.06 6.80
C ALA A 29 8.67 1.41 8.13
N THR A 30 7.80 0.52 8.60
CA THR A 30 8.09 -0.31 9.75
C THR A 30 8.29 -1.76 9.29
N ILE A 31 9.25 -2.44 9.88
CA ILE A 31 9.50 -3.84 9.64
C ILE A 31 9.42 -4.55 10.98
N THR A 32 8.51 -5.52 11.11
CA THR A 32 8.48 -6.40 12.26
C THR A 32 9.27 -7.66 11.98
N LEU A 33 10.07 -8.07 12.93
CA LEU A 33 10.88 -9.29 12.88
C LEU A 33 10.51 -10.20 14.05
N GLY A 34 10.41 -11.49 13.79
CA GLY A 34 10.10 -12.44 14.86
C GLY A 34 10.02 -13.89 14.39
N TRP A 35 9.84 -14.77 15.34
CA TRP A 35 9.54 -16.17 15.07
C TRP A 35 8.06 -16.29 14.75
N PRO A 36 7.68 -16.92 13.60
CA PRO A 36 6.27 -17.10 13.27
C PRO A 36 5.63 -18.05 14.29
N ALA A 37 4.41 -17.73 14.72
CA ALA A 37 3.64 -18.57 15.64
C ALA A 37 3.13 -19.87 14.98
N GLY A 38 3.17 -19.96 13.65
CA GLY A 38 2.76 -21.11 12.88
C GLY A 38 3.08 -20.95 11.39
N ALA A 39 2.78 -21.95 10.60
CA ALA A 39 2.89 -21.88 9.15
C ALA A 39 1.80 -20.96 8.60
N VAL A 40 2.20 -19.98 7.79
CA VAL A 40 1.27 -19.09 7.10
C VAL A 40 1.24 -19.50 5.63
N PRO A 41 0.05 -19.73 5.04
CA PRO A 41 -0.06 -20.04 3.63
C PRO A 41 0.45 -18.86 2.78
N LEU A 42 0.99 -19.17 1.63
CA LEU A 42 1.36 -18.13 0.67
C LEU A 42 0.10 -17.44 0.19
N SER A 43 0.05 -16.12 0.36
CA SER A 43 -1.03 -15.32 -0.22
C SER A 43 -0.82 -15.17 -1.72
N ASP A 44 -1.93 -15.01 -2.41
CA ASP A 44 -1.94 -14.71 -3.84
C ASP A 44 -1.10 -13.47 -4.18
N ARG A 45 -0.41 -13.51 -5.29
CA ARG A 45 0.43 -12.43 -5.83
C ARG A 45 0.18 -12.26 -7.32
N LEU A 46 0.31 -11.04 -7.80
CA LEU A 46 0.41 -10.78 -9.24
C LEU A 46 1.69 -11.43 -9.80
N PRO A 47 1.69 -11.83 -11.08
CA PRO A 47 2.90 -12.33 -11.73
C PRO A 47 3.98 -11.23 -11.77
N ALA A 48 5.25 -11.62 -11.72
CA ALA A 48 6.35 -10.67 -11.71
C ALA A 48 6.32 -9.68 -12.90
N THR A 49 5.82 -10.12 -14.03
CA THR A 49 5.63 -9.29 -15.24
C THR A 49 4.72 -8.09 -15.04
N ALA A 50 3.86 -8.12 -14.03
CA ALA A 50 2.94 -7.02 -13.73
C ALA A 50 3.62 -5.83 -13.02
N PHE A 51 4.80 -6.01 -12.42
CA PHE A 51 5.46 -4.97 -11.61
C PHE A 51 6.99 -4.94 -11.71
N VAL A 52 7.61 -5.89 -12.43
CA VAL A 52 9.06 -5.89 -12.67
C VAL A 52 9.32 -5.39 -14.09
N HIS A 53 10.04 -4.30 -14.19
CA HIS A 53 10.45 -3.69 -15.44
C HIS A 53 11.97 -3.83 -15.58
N HIS A 54 12.45 -4.27 -16.73
CA HIS A 54 13.87 -4.40 -17.04
C HIS A 54 14.30 -3.21 -17.90
N GLU A 55 15.33 -2.47 -17.46
CA GLU A 55 15.91 -1.32 -18.15
C GLU A 55 14.94 -0.12 -18.31
N HIS A 56 13.70 -0.36 -18.75
CA HIS A 56 12.73 0.68 -19.05
C HIS A 56 11.37 0.35 -18.42
N TYR A 57 10.67 1.40 -17.98
CA TYR A 57 9.27 1.25 -17.55
C TYR A 57 8.39 0.92 -18.77
N VAL A 58 7.59 -0.13 -18.64
CA VAL A 58 6.59 -0.51 -19.64
C VAL A 58 5.22 -0.09 -19.13
N GLN A 59 4.57 0.83 -19.86
CA GLN A 59 3.23 1.27 -19.51
C GLN A 59 2.24 0.11 -19.67
N PRO A 60 1.45 -0.23 -18.63
CA PRO A 60 0.43 -1.26 -18.75
C PRO A 60 -0.65 -0.86 -19.77
N THR A 61 -1.13 -1.82 -20.55
CA THR A 61 -2.30 -1.67 -21.40
C THR A 61 -3.51 -2.35 -20.75
N PRO A 62 -4.76 -2.01 -21.14
CA PRO A 62 -5.95 -2.72 -20.66
C PRO A 62 -5.82 -4.24 -20.76
N GLU A 63 -5.33 -4.76 -21.89
CA GLU A 63 -5.17 -6.19 -22.11
C GLU A 63 -4.12 -6.82 -21.17
N SER A 64 -3.04 -6.08 -20.85
CA SER A 64 -2.04 -6.57 -19.91
C SER A 64 -2.57 -6.57 -18.48
N ILE A 65 -3.39 -5.59 -18.13
CA ILE A 65 -4.06 -5.51 -16.82
C ILE A 65 -5.02 -6.69 -16.67
N ASP A 66 -5.89 -6.92 -17.64
CA ASP A 66 -6.86 -8.03 -17.62
C ASP A 66 -6.15 -9.39 -17.52
N ARG A 67 -5.08 -9.58 -18.27
CA ARG A 67 -4.28 -10.81 -18.23
C ARG A 67 -3.66 -11.04 -16.84
N ASP A 68 -3.11 -10.01 -16.22
CA ASP A 68 -2.34 -10.13 -14.99
C ASP A 68 -3.25 -10.17 -13.75
N TYR A 69 -4.41 -9.52 -13.79
CA TYR A 69 -5.39 -9.48 -12.69
C TYR A 69 -6.47 -10.57 -12.80
N GLY A 70 -6.83 -10.99 -14.02
CA GLY A 70 -7.91 -11.94 -14.24
C GLY A 70 -7.82 -13.23 -13.41
N PRO A 71 -6.67 -13.92 -13.36
CA PRO A 71 -6.51 -15.10 -12.53
C PRO A 71 -6.75 -14.82 -11.03
N ARG A 72 -6.33 -13.66 -10.55
CA ARG A 72 -6.52 -13.24 -9.17
C ARG A 72 -7.98 -12.92 -8.86
N GLU A 73 -8.65 -12.21 -9.73
CA GLU A 73 -10.08 -11.89 -9.60
C GLU A 73 -10.96 -13.14 -9.70
N ALA A 74 -10.50 -14.17 -10.39
CA ALA A 74 -11.20 -15.45 -10.51
C ALA A 74 -11.17 -16.30 -9.22
N LEU A 75 -10.33 -15.98 -8.24
CA LEU A 75 -10.28 -16.69 -6.96
C LEU A 75 -11.59 -16.50 -6.20
N GLU A 76 -12.09 -17.58 -5.60
CA GLU A 76 -13.36 -17.58 -4.85
C GLU A 76 -13.38 -16.55 -3.73
N GLU A 77 -12.28 -16.43 -2.98
CA GLU A 77 -12.17 -15.45 -1.91
C GLU A 77 -12.25 -14.00 -2.41
N ASN A 78 -11.73 -13.72 -3.59
CA ASN A 78 -11.73 -12.38 -4.19
C ASN A 78 -13.11 -12.05 -4.79
N ARG A 79 -13.78 -13.01 -5.41
CA ARG A 79 -15.17 -12.86 -5.85
C ARG A 79 -16.09 -12.54 -4.68
N ARG A 80 -15.99 -13.33 -3.60
CA ARG A 80 -16.76 -13.10 -2.38
C ARG A 80 -16.46 -11.72 -1.77
N PHE A 81 -15.21 -11.27 -1.86
CA PHE A 81 -14.83 -9.96 -1.36
C PHE A 81 -15.46 -8.82 -2.18
N CYS A 82 -15.53 -8.97 -3.51
CA CYS A 82 -16.27 -8.04 -4.38
C CYS A 82 -17.76 -8.04 -4.08
N GLU A 83 -18.39 -9.21 -3.92
CA GLU A 83 -19.80 -9.33 -3.57
C GLU A 83 -20.15 -8.61 -2.27
N ILE A 84 -19.38 -8.82 -1.21
CA ILE A 84 -19.58 -8.18 0.10
C ILE A 84 -19.46 -6.65 0.01
N ASN A 85 -18.59 -6.15 -0.86
CA ASN A 85 -18.36 -4.73 -1.05
C ASN A 85 -19.21 -4.10 -2.15
N HIS A 86 -20.07 -4.90 -2.82
CA HIS A 86 -20.92 -4.45 -3.93
C HIS A 86 -20.13 -3.81 -5.09
N THR A 87 -19.00 -4.41 -5.44
CA THR A 87 -18.13 -3.96 -6.53
C THR A 87 -18.01 -5.03 -7.61
N GLU A 88 -17.68 -4.62 -8.83
CA GLU A 88 -17.47 -5.54 -9.95
C GLU A 88 -16.06 -6.10 -9.97
N THR A 89 -15.08 -5.33 -9.51
CA THR A 89 -13.67 -5.68 -9.54
C THR A 89 -12.97 -5.42 -8.20
N LEU A 90 -11.85 -6.10 -7.96
CA LEU A 90 -10.99 -5.83 -6.81
C LEU A 90 -10.43 -4.39 -6.81
N ALA A 91 -10.15 -3.85 -7.98
CA ALA A 91 -9.62 -2.50 -8.11
C ALA A 91 -10.58 -1.46 -7.53
N GLN A 92 -11.90 -1.60 -7.79
CA GLN A 92 -12.92 -0.69 -7.25
C GLN A 92 -12.96 -0.67 -5.72
N ILE A 93 -12.68 -1.80 -5.05
CA ILE A 93 -12.59 -1.82 -3.58
C ILE A 93 -11.47 -0.90 -3.09
N PHE A 94 -10.36 -0.87 -3.81
CA PHE A 94 -9.22 -0.03 -3.43
C PHE A 94 -9.43 1.43 -3.80
N THR A 95 -9.97 1.72 -4.99
CA THR A 95 -10.14 3.10 -5.48
C THR A 95 -11.35 3.81 -4.90
N ASP A 96 -12.47 3.09 -4.74
CA ASP A 96 -13.77 3.70 -4.47
C ASP A 96 -14.18 3.59 -2.99
N ILE A 97 -13.58 2.63 -2.25
CA ILE A 97 -13.93 2.37 -0.85
C ILE A 97 -12.77 2.64 0.10
N ARG A 98 -11.56 2.09 -0.18
CA ARG A 98 -10.44 2.15 0.78
C ARG A 98 -9.53 3.35 0.61
N TYR A 99 -9.21 3.70 -0.62
CA TYR A 99 -8.27 4.76 -0.98
C TYR A 99 -8.96 5.77 -1.88
N THR A 100 -10.10 6.28 -1.41
CA THR A 100 -10.81 7.33 -2.13
C THR A 100 -9.92 8.56 -2.29
N ARG A 101 -10.24 9.40 -3.25
CA ARG A 101 -9.49 10.64 -3.49
C ARG A 101 -9.39 11.49 -2.24
N GLU A 102 -10.50 11.67 -1.53
CA GLU A 102 -10.57 12.46 -0.30
C GLU A 102 -9.68 11.85 0.80
N ALA A 103 -9.71 10.52 0.96
CA ALA A 103 -8.85 9.84 1.93
C ALA A 103 -7.37 9.99 1.58
N CYS A 104 -7.02 9.86 0.30
CA CYS A 104 -5.65 10.05 -0.18
C CYS A 104 -5.18 11.50 0.00
N GLU A 105 -6.02 12.48 -0.28
CA GLU A 105 -5.70 13.90 -0.07
C GLU A 105 -5.48 14.20 1.41
N ALA A 106 -6.33 13.68 2.31
CA ALA A 106 -6.17 13.85 3.75
C ALA A 106 -4.89 13.20 4.29
N MET A 107 -4.56 11.97 3.84
CA MET A 107 -3.31 11.29 4.21
C MET A 107 -2.08 12.05 3.67
N SER A 108 -2.18 12.57 2.46
CA SER A 108 -1.10 13.36 1.84
C SER A 108 -0.86 14.65 2.61
N GLN A 109 -1.92 15.34 3.04
CA GLN A 109 -1.79 16.54 3.86
C GLN A 109 -1.11 16.25 5.19
N THR A 110 -1.50 15.15 5.86
CA THR A 110 -0.87 14.70 7.11
C THR A 110 0.63 14.46 6.95
N LEU A 111 1.03 13.82 5.85
CA LEU A 111 2.43 13.59 5.52
C LEU A 111 3.19 14.90 5.24
N LEU A 112 2.59 15.80 4.44
CA LEU A 112 3.19 17.09 4.13
C LEU A 112 3.41 17.94 5.38
N ASP A 113 2.46 17.95 6.29
CA ASP A 113 2.58 18.69 7.56
C ASP A 113 3.71 18.12 8.45
N ALA A 114 3.86 16.80 8.49
CA ALA A 114 4.97 16.18 9.19
C ALA A 114 6.32 16.51 8.54
N LEU A 115 6.41 16.51 7.22
CA LEU A 115 7.61 16.89 6.47
C LEU A 115 8.01 18.36 6.74
N ARG A 116 7.03 19.29 6.78
CA ARG A 116 7.29 20.69 7.14
C ARG A 116 7.81 20.81 8.57
N ARG A 117 7.14 20.19 9.54
CA ARG A 117 7.55 20.21 10.95
C ARG A 117 8.94 19.64 11.15
N GLN A 118 9.30 18.62 10.40
CA GLN A 118 10.63 18.01 10.43
C GLN A 118 11.67 18.83 9.65
N GLY A 119 11.27 19.84 8.88
CA GLY A 119 12.17 20.76 8.18
C GLY A 119 12.67 20.25 6.83
N PHE A 120 11.97 19.29 6.21
CA PHE A 120 12.27 18.84 4.85
C PHE A 120 11.71 19.79 3.79
N LEU A 121 10.64 20.50 4.11
CA LEU A 121 9.99 21.46 3.23
C LEU A 121 10.05 22.84 3.88
N ALA A 122 10.29 23.85 3.05
CA ALA A 122 10.12 25.25 3.44
C ALA A 122 8.62 25.58 3.54
N ASP A 123 8.29 26.56 4.38
CA ASP A 123 6.95 27.12 4.48
C ASP A 123 6.57 27.89 3.20
#